data_e03d2cebba1567e53e0b48c0418cefde
#
_entry.id   e03d2cebba1567e53e0b48c0418cefde
#
_cell.length_a   1.000
_cell.length_b   1.000
_cell.length_c   1.000
_cell.angle_alpha   90.00
_cell.angle_beta   90.00
_cell.angle_gamma   90.00
#
_symmetry.space_group_name_H-M   'P 1'
#
loop_
_entity.id
_entity.type
_entity.pdbx_description
1 polymer ?
#
loop_
_entity_poly.entity_id
_entity_poly.type
_entity_poly.pdbx_seq_one_letter_code
_entity_poly.pdbx_strand_id
1 'polypeptide(L)'
;MESAIVCEGFKESMNMYGLIYGRIVADGDSSTYSKILAADPYPGLTVVSKIECRNHLLRNMCNKLRSLGKDTKYPKEERKYISDEKVLSMRKVVSTSVSVNKNLPIDEGVNNIYQDITNAAHHAFGDHRQCHTRYCTKEKSIASPAIAQLEHSALWFRLKVILQYVASKSRSLLEDVDTNSVERFNNIVAKFVGGKRINFTTRRAYQSRCHAAVVSYNTNKPLYTLHKKMLGKSPSNCIKRMDKKKEMKRKQANTVHRKKNRKRLFPQQNDYGSKVAAPDMSQEDYEKAKSDFMKNLESLVRDRKGIQERTTRQKESSEWLEIRKLLLTASNFGAVVKRKKNFHSLVKNILYKSNLSSIASVAHGIKNEPFALQQLASQENVVIEECGLYVDPDCPYIGAT
;
A
#
# COMPACT_ATOMS: atom_id res chain seq x y z
N MET A 1 25.66 7.52 -4.64
CA MET A 1 26.27 6.30 -4.07
C MET A 1 25.70 5.02 -4.73
N GLU A 2 24.38 4.80 -4.73
CA GLU A 2 23.73 3.61 -5.33
C GLU A 2 24.05 3.44 -6.82
N SER A 3 23.86 4.47 -7.64
CA SER A 3 24.16 4.42 -9.08
C SER A 3 25.65 4.18 -9.42
N ALA A 4 26.58 4.57 -8.54
CA ALA A 4 28.01 4.31 -8.73
C ALA A 4 28.33 2.83 -8.49
N ILE A 5 27.75 2.24 -7.44
CA ILE A 5 27.94 0.81 -7.10
C ILE A 5 27.37 -0.08 -8.21
N VAL A 6 26.20 0.26 -8.75
CA VAL A 6 25.62 -0.49 -9.88
C VAL A 6 26.52 -0.41 -11.10
N CYS A 7 27.01 0.77 -11.43
CA CYS A 7 27.94 0.98 -12.56
C CYS A 7 29.24 0.16 -12.40
N GLU A 8 29.81 0.14 -11.19
CA GLU A 8 30.98 -0.68 -10.85
C GLU A 8 30.68 -2.18 -11.07
N GLY A 9 29.50 -2.66 -10.62
CA GLY A 9 29.08 -4.04 -10.86
C GLY A 9 28.98 -4.42 -12.34
N PHE A 10 28.63 -3.48 -13.23
CA PHE A 10 28.69 -3.70 -14.68
C PHE A 10 30.13 -3.80 -15.18
N LYS A 11 31.03 -2.90 -14.75
CA LYS A 11 32.44 -2.91 -15.16
C LYS A 11 33.17 -4.20 -14.75
N GLU A 12 32.88 -4.66 -13.54
CA GLU A 12 33.57 -5.84 -12.97
C GLU A 12 32.93 -7.18 -13.39
N SER A 13 31.79 -7.16 -14.07
CA SER A 13 31.03 -8.38 -14.37
C SER A 13 31.81 -9.41 -15.23
N MET A 14 32.57 -8.92 -16.19
CA MET A 14 33.43 -9.77 -17.02
C MET A 14 34.56 -10.37 -16.20
N ASN A 15 35.26 -9.56 -15.39
CA ASN A 15 36.38 -10.01 -14.57
C ASN A 15 35.94 -10.98 -13.48
N MET A 16 34.79 -10.71 -12.82
CA MET A 16 34.32 -11.54 -11.70
C MET A 16 33.59 -12.81 -12.13
N TYR A 17 32.84 -12.75 -13.24
CA TYR A 17 31.90 -13.80 -13.59
C TYR A 17 31.98 -14.27 -15.05
N GLY A 18 32.74 -13.61 -15.91
CA GLY A 18 32.76 -13.86 -17.35
C GLY A 18 31.45 -13.56 -18.05
N LEU A 19 30.63 -12.62 -17.49
CA LEU A 19 29.29 -12.31 -17.97
C LEU A 19 29.18 -10.89 -18.49
N ILE A 20 28.45 -10.73 -19.59
CA ILE A 20 28.03 -9.44 -20.15
C ILE A 20 26.59 -9.16 -19.71
N TYR A 21 26.37 -8.07 -18.98
CA TYR A 21 25.04 -7.63 -18.61
C TYR A 21 24.47 -6.70 -19.70
N GLY A 22 23.94 -7.27 -20.75
CA GLY A 22 23.44 -6.53 -21.91
C GLY A 22 22.16 -5.72 -21.65
N ARG A 23 21.46 -5.97 -20.53
CA ARG A 23 20.18 -5.32 -20.20
C ARG A 23 20.08 -4.98 -18.72
N ILE A 24 19.49 -3.79 -18.44
CA ILE A 24 19.12 -3.38 -17.07
C ILE A 24 17.62 -3.16 -16.96
N VAL A 25 16.97 -3.79 -16.00
CA VAL A 25 15.56 -3.53 -15.68
C VAL A 25 15.52 -2.46 -14.58
N ALA A 26 14.93 -1.31 -14.88
CA ALA A 26 14.89 -0.17 -13.96
C ALA A 26 13.44 0.36 -13.77
N ASP A 27 13.24 1.11 -12.71
CA ASP A 27 11.93 1.65 -12.28
C ASP A 27 11.67 3.12 -12.73
N GLY A 28 12.31 3.56 -13.78
CA GLY A 28 12.20 4.92 -14.30
C GLY A 28 13.39 5.81 -13.94
N ASP A 29 14.30 5.39 -13.02
CA ASP A 29 15.52 6.13 -12.76
C ASP A 29 16.44 6.14 -14.01
N SER A 30 16.70 7.34 -14.52
CA SER A 30 17.58 7.55 -15.66
C SER A 30 19.03 7.77 -15.23
N SER A 31 19.28 8.17 -13.99
CA SER A 31 20.62 8.54 -13.51
C SER A 31 21.59 7.35 -13.48
N THR A 32 21.14 6.19 -13.03
CA THR A 32 21.92 4.95 -13.02
C THR A 32 22.24 4.51 -14.44
N TYR A 33 21.24 4.52 -15.32
CA TYR A 33 21.42 4.12 -16.71
C TYR A 33 22.38 5.05 -17.47
N SER A 34 22.24 6.38 -17.28
CA SER A 34 23.15 7.37 -17.90
C SER A 34 24.60 7.16 -17.46
N LYS A 35 24.83 6.79 -16.19
CA LYS A 35 26.19 6.46 -15.71
C LYS A 35 26.75 5.18 -16.31
N ILE A 36 25.91 4.16 -16.52
CA ILE A 36 26.36 2.92 -17.16
C ILE A 36 26.71 3.19 -18.62
N LEU A 37 25.90 3.98 -19.35
CA LEU A 37 26.21 4.34 -20.73
C LEU A 37 27.51 5.16 -20.84
N ALA A 38 27.68 6.17 -19.95
CA ALA A 38 28.88 6.99 -19.92
C ALA A 38 30.15 6.17 -19.54
N ALA A 39 29.99 5.09 -18.82
CA ALA A 39 31.09 4.24 -18.41
C ALA A 39 31.49 3.19 -19.45
N ASP A 40 30.66 2.97 -20.45
CA ASP A 40 30.84 1.96 -21.53
C ASP A 40 31.49 0.67 -21.05
N PRO A 41 30.80 -0.14 -20.23
CA PRO A 41 31.41 -1.30 -19.55
C PRO A 41 31.85 -2.42 -20.51
N TYR A 42 31.37 -2.41 -21.77
CA TYR A 42 31.63 -3.45 -22.76
C TYR A 42 31.98 -2.87 -24.14
N PRO A 43 33.09 -2.09 -24.24
CA PRO A 43 33.44 -1.39 -25.47
C PRO A 43 33.63 -2.37 -26.63
N GLY A 44 32.99 -2.07 -27.76
CA GLY A 44 33.06 -2.90 -28.97
C GLY A 44 32.28 -4.21 -28.92
N LEU A 45 31.69 -4.58 -27.80
CA LEU A 45 30.90 -5.82 -27.65
C LEU A 45 29.39 -5.56 -27.69
N THR A 46 28.88 -4.72 -26.79
CA THR A 46 27.46 -4.41 -26.74
C THR A 46 27.18 -3.14 -25.94
N VAL A 47 26.11 -2.45 -26.31
CA VAL A 47 25.60 -1.31 -25.52
C VAL A 47 24.50 -1.80 -24.61
N VAL A 48 24.61 -1.49 -23.30
CA VAL A 48 23.62 -1.89 -22.31
C VAL A 48 22.28 -1.22 -22.64
N SER A 49 21.22 -1.99 -22.75
CA SER A 49 19.88 -1.48 -22.99
C SER A 49 19.05 -1.38 -21.72
N LYS A 50 18.23 -0.31 -21.58
CA LYS A 50 17.31 -0.13 -20.46
C LYS A 50 15.94 -0.71 -20.80
N ILE A 51 15.40 -1.50 -19.88
CA ILE A 51 14.03 -2.02 -19.94
C ILE A 51 13.27 -1.45 -18.74
N GLU A 52 12.11 -0.85 -18.98
CA GLU A 52 11.25 -0.34 -17.93
C GLU A 52 10.54 -1.50 -17.22
N CYS A 53 10.53 -1.47 -15.87
CA CYS A 53 9.80 -2.46 -15.09
C CYS A 53 8.29 -2.35 -15.35
N ARG A 54 7.68 -3.43 -15.84
CA ARG A 54 6.24 -3.49 -16.13
C ARG A 54 5.38 -3.06 -14.93
N ASN A 55 5.68 -3.57 -13.74
CA ASN A 55 4.88 -3.28 -12.56
C ASN A 55 4.92 -1.82 -12.15
N HIS A 56 6.10 -1.19 -12.24
CA HIS A 56 6.25 0.24 -11.94
C HIS A 56 5.56 1.10 -12.99
N LEU A 57 5.69 0.77 -14.26
CA LEU A 57 5.03 1.50 -15.35
C LEU A 57 3.50 1.47 -15.20
N LEU A 58 2.91 0.30 -14.94
CA LEU A 58 1.48 0.15 -14.73
C LEU A 58 1.00 0.83 -13.45
N ARG A 59 1.77 0.78 -12.36
CA ARG A 59 1.45 1.48 -11.11
C ARG A 59 1.44 2.99 -11.32
N ASN A 60 2.45 3.52 -12.00
CA ASN A 60 2.57 4.94 -12.31
C ASN A 60 1.42 5.43 -13.20
N MET A 61 1.05 4.64 -14.22
CA MET A 61 -0.13 4.90 -15.05
C MET A 61 -1.40 5.01 -14.20
N CYS A 62 -1.68 4.01 -13.38
CA CYS A 62 -2.86 4.01 -12.51
C CYS A 62 -2.87 5.20 -11.53
N ASN A 63 -1.73 5.54 -10.95
CA ASN A 63 -1.62 6.67 -10.03
C ASN A 63 -1.85 8.01 -10.73
N LYS A 64 -1.29 8.20 -11.94
CA LYS A 64 -1.52 9.40 -12.76
C LYS A 64 -2.98 9.54 -13.17
N LEU A 65 -3.64 8.44 -13.58
CA LEU A 65 -5.06 8.43 -13.93
C LEU A 65 -5.94 8.76 -12.72
N ARG A 66 -5.65 8.17 -11.56
CA ARG A 66 -6.37 8.50 -10.30
C ARG A 66 -6.17 9.95 -9.87
N SER A 67 -4.96 10.48 -10.03
CA SER A 67 -4.66 11.88 -9.76
C SER A 67 -5.43 12.80 -10.71
N LEU A 68 -5.53 12.44 -11.98
CA LEU A 68 -6.31 13.17 -12.97
C LEU A 68 -7.80 13.25 -12.59
N GLY A 69 -8.40 12.14 -12.12
CA GLY A 69 -9.79 12.12 -11.61
C GLY A 69 -10.01 12.98 -10.36
N LYS A 70 -8.94 13.39 -9.68
CA LYS A 70 -8.99 14.25 -8.48
C LYS A 70 -8.55 15.70 -8.74
N ASP A 71 -8.03 15.98 -9.93
CA ASP A 71 -7.46 17.29 -10.26
C ASP A 71 -8.58 18.32 -10.47
N THR A 72 -8.67 19.28 -9.56
CA THR A 72 -9.70 20.34 -9.55
C THR A 72 -9.61 21.32 -10.72
N LYS A 73 -8.55 21.28 -11.53
CA LYS A 73 -8.43 22.06 -12.78
C LYS A 73 -9.47 21.65 -13.83
N TYR A 74 -10.04 20.45 -13.72
CA TYR A 74 -11.04 19.95 -14.65
C TYR A 74 -12.43 19.95 -14.02
N PRO A 75 -13.52 20.12 -14.80
CA PRO A 75 -14.90 20.11 -14.31
C PRO A 75 -15.22 18.84 -13.52
N LYS A 76 -15.96 18.98 -12.44
CA LYS A 76 -16.38 17.86 -11.58
C LYS A 76 -17.14 16.79 -12.37
N GLU A 77 -17.98 17.24 -13.32
CA GLU A 77 -18.79 16.35 -14.17
C GLU A 77 -17.93 15.43 -15.05
N GLU A 78 -16.82 15.94 -15.58
CA GLU A 78 -15.89 15.15 -16.38
C GLU A 78 -15.07 14.20 -15.49
N ARG A 79 -14.57 14.70 -14.33
CA ARG A 79 -13.72 13.93 -13.42
C ARG A 79 -14.41 12.69 -12.85
N LYS A 80 -15.71 12.71 -12.63
CA LYS A 80 -16.47 11.57 -12.11
C LYS A 80 -16.43 10.35 -13.02
N TYR A 81 -16.16 10.54 -14.32
CA TYR A 81 -16.02 9.45 -15.26
C TYR A 81 -14.72 8.66 -15.08
N ILE A 82 -13.66 9.25 -14.45
CA ILE A 82 -12.41 8.54 -14.15
C ILE A 82 -12.57 7.80 -12.81
N SER A 83 -13.37 6.75 -12.80
CA SER A 83 -13.53 5.88 -11.64
C SER A 83 -12.37 4.87 -11.52
N ASP A 84 -12.16 4.31 -10.32
CA ASP A 84 -11.20 3.22 -10.11
C ASP A 84 -11.45 2.02 -11.00
N GLU A 85 -12.72 1.73 -11.30
CA GLU A 85 -13.13 0.65 -12.20
C GLU A 85 -12.59 0.90 -13.62
N LYS A 86 -12.74 2.13 -14.15
CA LYS A 86 -12.21 2.50 -15.46
C LYS A 86 -10.70 2.44 -15.51
N VAL A 87 -10.01 2.92 -14.46
CA VAL A 87 -8.55 2.82 -14.33
C VAL A 87 -8.08 1.35 -14.32
N LEU A 88 -8.78 0.48 -13.58
CA LEU A 88 -8.46 -0.95 -13.56
C LEU A 88 -8.76 -1.64 -14.89
N SER A 89 -9.82 -1.22 -15.60
CA SER A 89 -10.12 -1.69 -16.94
C SER A 89 -8.99 -1.37 -17.91
N MET A 90 -8.53 -0.11 -17.96
CA MET A 90 -7.37 0.29 -18.77
C MET A 90 -6.10 -0.51 -18.41
N ARG A 91 -5.82 -0.69 -17.11
CA ARG A 91 -4.70 -1.54 -16.68
C ARG A 91 -4.82 -2.99 -17.16
N LYS A 92 -6.04 -3.54 -17.14
CA LYS A 92 -6.30 -4.90 -17.61
C LYS A 92 -6.03 -5.03 -19.11
N VAL A 93 -6.43 -4.05 -19.92
CA VAL A 93 -6.12 -4.02 -21.35
C VAL A 93 -4.61 -4.12 -21.57
N VAL A 94 -3.82 -3.24 -20.93
CA VAL A 94 -2.35 -3.27 -21.06
C VAL A 94 -1.78 -4.63 -20.65
N SER A 95 -2.20 -5.17 -19.50
CA SER A 95 -1.68 -6.45 -19.01
C SER A 95 -2.04 -7.63 -19.91
N THR A 96 -3.24 -7.64 -20.48
CA THR A 96 -3.69 -8.69 -21.40
C THR A 96 -2.96 -8.57 -22.75
N SER A 97 -2.83 -7.35 -23.28
CA SER A 97 -2.11 -7.09 -24.52
C SER A 97 -0.65 -7.57 -24.43
N VAL A 98 0.06 -7.24 -23.34
CA VAL A 98 1.43 -7.75 -23.11
C VAL A 98 1.46 -9.28 -23.08
N SER A 99 0.54 -9.90 -22.34
CA SER A 99 0.52 -11.36 -22.19
C SER A 99 0.28 -12.10 -23.51
N VAL A 100 -0.56 -11.56 -24.38
CA VAL A 100 -0.91 -12.16 -25.66
C VAL A 100 0.19 -11.96 -26.71
N ASN A 101 0.83 -10.78 -26.70
CA ASN A 101 1.78 -10.41 -27.76
C ASN A 101 3.25 -10.79 -27.45
N LYS A 102 3.59 -11.18 -26.23
CA LYS A 102 4.98 -11.42 -25.80
C LYS A 102 5.75 -12.50 -26.59
N ASN A 103 5.05 -13.40 -27.25
CA ASN A 103 5.66 -14.48 -28.04
C ASN A 103 5.64 -14.20 -29.55
N LEU A 104 5.15 -13.03 -29.98
CA LEU A 104 5.15 -12.63 -31.39
C LEU A 104 6.50 -12.04 -31.80
N PRO A 105 6.77 -11.93 -33.11
CA PRO A 105 7.89 -11.16 -33.61
C PRO A 105 7.92 -9.75 -33.01
N ILE A 106 9.12 -9.24 -32.79
CA ILE A 106 9.32 -8.00 -31.99
C ILE A 106 8.50 -6.83 -32.55
N ASP A 107 8.61 -6.57 -33.85
CA ASP A 107 7.98 -5.40 -34.47
C ASP A 107 6.45 -5.53 -34.47
N GLU A 108 5.93 -6.71 -34.70
CA GLU A 108 4.51 -7.00 -34.62
C GLU A 108 4.00 -6.87 -33.20
N GLY A 109 4.69 -7.48 -32.23
CA GLY A 109 4.33 -7.42 -30.83
C GLY A 109 4.33 -5.98 -30.28
N VAL A 110 5.34 -5.17 -30.63
CA VAL A 110 5.44 -3.77 -30.24
C VAL A 110 4.29 -2.96 -30.83
N ASN A 111 4.01 -3.08 -32.13
CA ASN A 111 2.91 -2.38 -32.79
C ASN A 111 1.56 -2.75 -32.19
N ASN A 112 1.33 -4.03 -31.95
CA ASN A 112 0.09 -4.51 -31.34
C ASN A 112 -0.13 -3.95 -29.94
N ILE A 113 0.91 -3.98 -29.09
CA ILE A 113 0.85 -3.43 -27.73
C ILE A 113 0.61 -1.92 -27.79
N TYR A 114 1.27 -1.21 -28.69
CA TYR A 114 1.09 0.23 -28.86
C TYR A 114 -0.36 0.59 -29.20
N GLN A 115 -0.95 -0.08 -30.20
CA GLN A 115 -2.32 0.14 -30.62
C GLN A 115 -3.33 -0.19 -29.50
N ASP A 116 -3.16 -1.34 -28.84
CA ASP A 116 -4.04 -1.79 -27.77
C ASP A 116 -4.03 -0.79 -26.60
N ILE A 117 -2.85 -0.27 -26.21
CA ILE A 117 -2.73 0.71 -25.13
C ILE A 117 -3.36 2.05 -25.53
N THR A 118 -3.13 2.50 -26.74
CA THR A 118 -3.72 3.74 -27.26
C THR A 118 -5.25 3.67 -27.25
N ASN A 119 -5.81 2.51 -27.55
CA ASN A 119 -7.25 2.26 -27.56
C ASN A 119 -7.82 1.94 -26.16
N ALA A 120 -7.00 1.78 -25.12
CA ALA A 120 -7.43 1.34 -23.81
C ALA A 120 -8.45 2.29 -23.14
N ALA A 121 -8.40 3.59 -23.43
CA ALA A 121 -9.41 4.54 -22.98
C ALA A 121 -10.78 4.23 -23.59
N HIS A 122 -10.87 4.15 -24.90
CA HIS A 122 -12.11 3.85 -25.60
C HIS A 122 -12.72 2.54 -25.11
N HIS A 123 -11.91 1.48 -25.01
CA HIS A 123 -12.35 0.19 -24.44
C HIS A 123 -12.92 0.33 -23.02
N ALA A 124 -12.24 1.07 -22.14
CA ALA A 124 -12.68 1.23 -20.74
C ALA A 124 -14.00 1.99 -20.63
N PHE A 125 -14.27 2.88 -21.55
CA PHE A 125 -15.52 3.66 -21.59
C PHE A 125 -16.64 3.00 -22.44
N GLY A 126 -16.39 1.81 -22.99
CA GLY A 126 -17.42 1.01 -23.67
C GLY A 126 -17.46 1.19 -25.19
N ASP A 127 -16.49 1.89 -25.76
CA ASP A 127 -16.29 1.92 -27.22
C ASP A 127 -15.37 0.75 -27.63
N HIS A 128 -15.94 -0.24 -28.29
CA HIS A 128 -15.22 -1.44 -28.71
C HIS A 128 -14.97 -1.50 -30.22
N ARG A 129 -15.28 -0.46 -30.98
CA ARG A 129 -15.14 -0.42 -32.45
C ARG A 129 -13.71 -0.70 -32.91
N GLN A 130 -12.73 -0.13 -32.22
CA GLN A 130 -11.31 -0.28 -32.54
C GLN A 130 -10.61 -1.40 -31.72
N CYS A 131 -11.36 -2.12 -30.89
CA CYS A 131 -10.79 -3.21 -30.10
C CYS A 131 -10.38 -4.38 -30.98
N HIS A 132 -9.19 -4.93 -30.74
CA HIS A 132 -8.78 -6.15 -31.40
C HIS A 132 -9.30 -7.38 -30.63
N THR A 133 -9.69 -8.44 -31.36
CA THR A 133 -10.25 -9.69 -30.78
C THR A 133 -9.28 -10.41 -29.85
N ARG A 134 -7.98 -10.20 -29.99
CA ARG A 134 -6.94 -10.80 -29.13
C ARG A 134 -7.04 -10.42 -27.65
N TYR A 135 -7.62 -9.24 -27.30
CA TYR A 135 -7.77 -8.82 -25.92
C TYR A 135 -9.21 -8.46 -25.53
N CYS A 136 -10.10 -8.30 -26.48
CA CYS A 136 -11.49 -7.93 -26.24
C CYS A 136 -12.44 -8.91 -26.96
N THR A 137 -13.34 -9.53 -26.19
CA THR A 137 -14.36 -10.46 -26.70
C THR A 137 -15.74 -9.81 -26.82
N LYS A 138 -15.87 -8.51 -26.55
CA LYS A 138 -17.13 -7.80 -26.66
C LYS A 138 -17.43 -7.47 -28.11
N GLU A 139 -18.73 -7.43 -28.44
CA GLU A 139 -19.19 -6.98 -29.74
C GLU A 139 -18.72 -5.55 -30.04
N LYS A 140 -18.46 -5.25 -31.30
CA LYS A 140 -18.08 -3.92 -31.77
C LYS A 140 -19.29 -2.98 -31.67
N SER A 141 -19.55 -2.47 -30.47
CA SER A 141 -20.65 -1.57 -30.17
C SER A 141 -20.25 -0.11 -30.30
N ILE A 142 -21.24 0.73 -30.57
CA ILE A 142 -21.10 2.20 -30.65
C ILE A 142 -20.81 2.75 -29.25
N ALA A 143 -19.98 3.80 -29.19
CA ALA A 143 -19.63 4.50 -27.97
C ALA A 143 -20.83 4.91 -27.15
N SER A 144 -20.74 4.77 -25.84
CA SER A 144 -21.69 5.36 -24.89
C SER A 144 -21.78 6.88 -25.11
N PRO A 145 -22.97 7.51 -24.98
CA PRO A 145 -23.12 8.97 -25.08
C PRO A 145 -22.14 9.77 -24.21
N ALA A 146 -21.71 9.17 -23.10
CA ALA A 146 -20.70 9.75 -22.21
C ALA A 146 -19.32 9.95 -22.88
N ILE A 147 -18.95 9.13 -23.86
CA ILE A 147 -17.68 9.29 -24.59
C ILE A 147 -17.76 10.52 -25.49
N ALA A 148 -18.86 10.69 -26.21
CA ALA A 148 -19.01 11.81 -27.14
C ALA A 148 -18.83 13.17 -26.44
N GLN A 149 -19.26 13.29 -25.18
CA GLN A 149 -19.04 14.50 -24.38
C GLN A 149 -17.60 14.67 -23.89
N LEU A 150 -16.93 13.53 -23.60
CA LEU A 150 -15.57 13.57 -23.05
C LEU A 150 -14.49 13.71 -24.12
N GLU A 151 -14.67 13.18 -25.31
CA GLU A 151 -13.64 13.13 -26.38
C GLU A 151 -13.10 14.50 -26.76
N HIS A 152 -13.87 15.56 -26.61
CA HIS A 152 -13.49 16.94 -26.91
C HIS A 152 -12.97 17.70 -25.68
N SER A 153 -12.91 17.05 -24.49
CA SER A 153 -12.49 17.70 -23.26
C SER A 153 -10.96 17.70 -23.08
N ALA A 154 -10.47 18.72 -22.36
CA ALA A 154 -9.08 18.80 -21.96
C ALA A 154 -8.67 17.62 -21.04
N LEU A 155 -9.62 17.11 -20.24
CA LEU A 155 -9.43 15.93 -19.39
C LEU A 155 -9.13 14.69 -20.24
N TRP A 156 -9.89 14.45 -21.29
CA TRP A 156 -9.70 13.33 -22.21
C TRP A 156 -8.35 13.40 -22.91
N PHE A 157 -8.00 14.57 -23.39
CA PHE A 157 -6.67 14.78 -23.98
C PHE A 157 -5.56 14.40 -23.01
N ARG A 158 -5.65 14.85 -21.75
CA ARG A 158 -4.66 14.51 -20.71
C ARG A 158 -4.62 13.02 -20.40
N LEU A 159 -5.77 12.36 -20.36
CA LEU A 159 -5.86 10.91 -20.19
C LEU A 159 -5.15 10.18 -21.33
N LYS A 160 -5.40 10.59 -22.59
CA LYS A 160 -4.70 10.03 -23.76
C LYS A 160 -3.20 10.22 -23.69
N VAL A 161 -2.70 11.38 -23.26
CA VAL A 161 -1.27 11.64 -23.08
C VAL A 161 -0.65 10.67 -22.07
N ILE A 162 -1.35 10.35 -20.97
CA ILE A 162 -0.87 9.37 -19.98
C ILE A 162 -0.76 7.97 -20.60
N LEU A 163 -1.74 7.54 -21.38
CA LEU A 163 -1.72 6.24 -22.06
C LEU A 163 -0.66 6.21 -23.16
N GLN A 164 -0.52 7.29 -23.93
CA GLN A 164 0.47 7.39 -25.01
C GLN A 164 1.90 7.31 -24.47
N TYR A 165 2.17 7.89 -23.28
CA TYR A 165 3.45 7.66 -22.60
C TYR A 165 3.70 6.18 -22.29
N VAL A 166 2.68 5.43 -21.87
CA VAL A 166 2.81 3.98 -21.63
C VAL A 166 2.99 3.23 -22.95
N ALA A 167 2.23 3.61 -23.99
CA ALA A 167 2.34 3.04 -25.33
C ALA A 167 3.74 3.25 -25.92
N SER A 168 4.38 4.40 -25.70
CA SER A 168 5.76 4.64 -26.15
C SER A 168 6.80 3.68 -25.53
N LYS A 169 6.42 2.95 -24.47
CA LYS A 169 7.25 1.94 -23.81
C LYS A 169 6.89 0.50 -24.23
N SER A 170 6.16 0.32 -25.33
CA SER A 170 5.72 -1.00 -25.82
C SER A 170 6.86 -1.99 -26.03
N ARG A 171 8.04 -1.49 -26.45
CA ARG A 171 9.25 -2.33 -26.59
C ARG A 171 9.70 -2.92 -25.25
N SER A 172 9.70 -2.12 -24.17
CA SER A 172 10.01 -2.61 -22.83
C SER A 172 8.90 -3.52 -22.28
N LEU A 173 7.63 -3.21 -22.58
CA LEU A 173 6.49 -4.01 -22.12
C LEU A 173 6.45 -5.39 -22.78
N LEU A 174 6.90 -5.52 -24.03
CA LEU A 174 6.97 -6.79 -24.73
C LEU A 174 7.89 -7.80 -24.03
N GLU A 175 8.95 -7.34 -23.35
CA GLU A 175 9.86 -8.21 -22.57
C GLU A 175 9.19 -8.82 -21.33
N ASP A 176 8.06 -8.29 -20.90
CA ASP A 176 7.24 -8.77 -19.77
C ASP A 176 8.04 -8.98 -18.45
N VAL A 177 9.02 -8.13 -18.19
CA VAL A 177 9.92 -8.23 -17.04
C VAL A 177 9.56 -7.29 -15.90
N ASP A 178 9.92 -7.68 -14.68
CA ASP A 178 9.70 -6.88 -13.48
C ASP A 178 10.87 -6.96 -12.49
N THR A 179 10.86 -6.06 -11.50
CA THR A 179 11.85 -5.97 -10.42
C THR A 179 11.45 -6.74 -9.16
N ASN A 180 10.44 -7.59 -9.21
CA ASN A 180 9.92 -8.30 -8.02
C ASN A 180 11.00 -9.17 -7.34
N SER A 181 11.93 -9.75 -8.10
CA SER A 181 13.03 -10.54 -7.57
C SER A 181 13.97 -9.69 -6.71
N VAL A 182 14.29 -8.48 -7.17
CA VAL A 182 15.13 -7.51 -6.44
C VAL A 182 14.39 -6.99 -5.20
N GLU A 183 13.12 -6.62 -5.34
CA GLU A 183 12.28 -6.20 -4.20
C GLU A 183 12.19 -7.31 -3.14
N ARG A 184 12.04 -8.57 -3.56
CA ARG A 184 12.05 -9.73 -2.67
C ARG A 184 13.38 -9.89 -1.95
N PHE A 185 14.50 -9.73 -2.65
CA PHE A 185 15.83 -9.79 -2.06
C PHE A 185 16.03 -8.67 -1.04
N ASN A 186 15.70 -7.42 -1.40
CA ASN A 186 15.79 -6.26 -0.51
C ASN A 186 14.94 -6.44 0.76
N ASN A 187 13.75 -7.03 0.63
CA ASN A 187 12.92 -7.39 1.79
C ASN A 187 13.57 -8.43 2.71
N ILE A 188 14.32 -9.38 2.15
CA ILE A 188 15.06 -10.36 2.94
C ILE A 188 16.22 -9.67 3.65
N VAL A 189 17.02 -8.86 2.97
CA VAL A 189 18.08 -8.05 3.58
C VAL A 189 17.53 -7.20 4.73
N ALA A 190 16.42 -6.49 4.51
CA ALA A 190 15.79 -5.68 5.55
C ALA A 190 15.38 -6.49 6.79
N LYS A 191 14.96 -7.74 6.64
CA LYS A 191 14.66 -8.65 7.77
C LYS A 191 15.90 -9.04 8.55
N PHE A 192 17.01 -9.32 7.88
CA PHE A 192 18.27 -9.66 8.54
C PHE A 192 18.91 -8.46 9.24
N VAL A 193 18.76 -7.28 8.66
CA VAL A 193 19.30 -6.01 9.19
C VAL A 193 18.39 -5.38 10.25
N GLY A 194 17.16 -5.90 10.46
CA GLY A 194 16.23 -5.32 11.43
C GLY A 194 15.63 -3.97 11.00
N GLY A 195 15.69 -3.64 9.70
CA GLY A 195 15.24 -2.37 9.14
C GLY A 195 16.10 -1.19 9.59
N LYS A 196 15.46 -0.02 9.75
CA LYS A 196 16.14 1.24 10.12
C LYS A 196 16.32 1.43 11.64
N ARG A 197 15.98 0.44 12.46
CA ARG A 197 15.92 0.60 13.92
C ARG A 197 17.25 0.37 14.61
N ILE A 198 18.14 -0.41 14.00
CA ILE A 198 19.42 -0.82 14.58
C ILE A 198 20.54 -0.48 13.60
N ASN A 199 21.60 0.16 14.09
CA ASN A 199 22.79 0.45 13.30
C ASN A 199 23.78 -0.70 13.45
N PHE A 200 24.02 -1.42 12.36
CA PHE A 200 24.99 -2.54 12.28
C PHE A 200 26.28 -2.18 11.52
N THR A 201 26.59 -0.90 11.35
CA THR A 201 27.75 -0.48 10.55
C THR A 201 29.09 -0.83 11.19
N THR A 202 29.12 -1.08 12.51
CA THR A 202 30.33 -1.43 13.25
C THR A 202 30.69 -2.91 13.10
N ARG A 203 32.02 -3.22 13.13
CA ARG A 203 32.58 -4.59 13.18
C ARG A 203 32.06 -5.54 12.11
N ARG A 204 31.83 -5.08 10.88
CA ARG A 204 31.32 -5.88 9.74
C ARG A 204 29.98 -6.60 9.98
N ALA A 205 29.26 -6.20 11.01
CA ALA A 205 27.97 -6.83 11.36
C ALA A 205 26.91 -6.68 10.27
N TYR A 206 26.89 -5.55 9.58
CA TYR A 206 26.02 -5.31 8.42
C TYR A 206 26.34 -6.29 7.27
N GLN A 207 27.62 -6.40 6.90
CA GLN A 207 28.08 -7.27 5.82
C GLN A 207 27.75 -8.75 6.09
N SER A 208 28.01 -9.23 7.30
CA SER A 208 27.67 -10.61 7.70
C SER A 208 26.16 -10.88 7.59
N ARG A 209 25.32 -9.89 7.94
CA ARG A 209 23.85 -9.99 7.79
C ARG A 209 23.41 -10.00 6.33
N CYS A 210 24.05 -9.21 5.48
CA CYS A 210 23.81 -9.24 4.04
C CYS A 210 24.21 -10.61 3.44
N HIS A 211 25.34 -11.17 3.83
CA HIS A 211 25.75 -12.53 3.41
C HIS A 211 24.72 -13.57 3.85
N ALA A 212 24.23 -13.50 5.09
CA ALA A 212 23.18 -14.40 5.58
C ALA A 212 21.86 -14.23 4.79
N ALA A 213 21.54 -13.00 4.36
CA ALA A 213 20.39 -12.73 3.50
C ALA A 213 20.57 -13.37 2.11
N VAL A 214 21.76 -13.30 1.51
CA VAL A 214 22.09 -13.98 0.23
C VAL A 214 21.91 -15.49 0.37
N VAL A 215 22.46 -16.10 1.41
CA VAL A 215 22.28 -17.55 1.67
C VAL A 215 20.78 -17.87 1.85
N SER A 216 20.04 -17.03 2.56
CA SER A 216 18.60 -17.22 2.76
C SER A 216 17.80 -17.10 1.47
N TYR A 217 18.16 -16.17 0.58
CA TYR A 217 17.51 -16.00 -0.72
C TYR A 217 17.72 -17.24 -1.60
N ASN A 218 18.96 -17.71 -1.69
CA ASN A 218 19.35 -18.82 -2.58
C ASN A 218 18.87 -20.19 -2.08
N THR A 219 18.89 -20.43 -0.76
CA THR A 219 18.65 -21.77 -0.20
C THR A 219 17.33 -21.92 0.54
N ASN A 220 16.70 -20.81 0.92
CA ASN A 220 15.55 -20.75 1.83
C ASN A 220 15.76 -21.37 3.23
N LYS A 221 16.94 -21.95 3.51
CA LYS A 221 17.32 -22.64 4.75
C LYS A 221 18.68 -22.13 5.24
N PRO A 222 18.83 -20.85 5.61
CA PRO A 222 20.13 -20.24 5.89
C PRO A 222 20.86 -20.92 7.05
N LEU A 223 20.16 -21.24 8.15
CA LEU A 223 20.77 -21.86 9.32
C LEU A 223 21.25 -23.29 9.04
N TYR A 224 20.44 -24.06 8.32
CA TYR A 224 20.83 -25.41 7.89
C TYR A 224 22.09 -25.38 7.02
N THR A 225 22.09 -24.49 6.02
CA THR A 225 23.18 -24.39 5.04
C THR A 225 24.46 -23.93 5.70
N LEU A 226 24.42 -22.90 6.55
CA LEU A 226 25.59 -22.40 7.27
C LEU A 226 26.15 -23.45 8.23
N HIS A 227 25.30 -24.09 9.03
CA HIS A 227 25.73 -25.12 9.97
C HIS A 227 26.42 -26.29 9.25
N LYS A 228 25.81 -26.79 8.17
CA LYS A 228 26.39 -27.89 7.38
C LYS A 228 27.75 -27.50 6.78
N LYS A 229 27.85 -26.26 6.27
CA LYS A 229 29.11 -25.80 5.63
C LYS A 229 30.21 -25.52 6.64
N MET A 230 29.87 -25.00 7.84
CA MET A 230 30.85 -24.68 8.88
C MET A 230 31.35 -25.91 9.65
N LEU A 231 30.45 -26.86 9.94
CA LEU A 231 30.76 -28.00 10.83
C LEU A 231 30.86 -29.34 10.11
N GLY A 232 30.60 -29.39 8.79
CA GLY A 232 30.63 -30.63 8.02
C GLY A 232 29.53 -31.64 8.39
N LYS A 233 28.74 -31.37 9.43
CA LYS A 233 27.74 -32.28 10.01
C LYS A 233 26.30 -31.78 9.76
N SER A 234 25.37 -32.73 9.76
CA SER A 234 23.94 -32.39 9.67
C SER A 234 23.50 -31.62 10.92
N PRO A 235 22.74 -30.51 10.79
CA PRO A 235 22.30 -29.75 11.95
C PRO A 235 21.36 -30.54 12.85
N SER A 236 21.25 -30.08 14.10
CA SER A 236 20.38 -30.66 15.12
C SER A 236 18.91 -30.70 14.68
N ASN A 237 18.13 -31.59 15.29
CA ASN A 237 16.70 -31.69 15.02
C ASN A 237 15.93 -30.39 15.32
N CYS A 238 16.43 -29.55 16.22
CA CYS A 238 15.86 -28.24 16.50
C CYS A 238 15.88 -27.33 15.25
N ILE A 239 17.04 -27.21 14.57
CA ILE A 239 17.18 -26.42 13.34
C ILE A 239 16.29 -26.98 12.24
N LYS A 240 16.28 -28.32 12.06
CA LYS A 240 15.42 -28.98 11.06
C LYS A 240 13.93 -28.71 11.29
N ARG A 241 13.47 -28.81 12.54
CA ARG A 241 12.07 -28.51 12.93
C ARG A 241 11.74 -27.04 12.68
N MET A 242 12.63 -26.12 13.00
CA MET A 242 12.43 -24.69 12.78
C MET A 242 12.31 -24.35 11.28
N ASP A 243 13.16 -24.91 10.43
CA ASP A 243 13.08 -24.72 8.98
C ASP A 243 11.80 -25.31 8.40
N LYS A 244 11.39 -26.52 8.83
CA LYS A 244 10.11 -27.13 8.46
C LYS A 244 8.91 -26.25 8.86
N LYS A 245 8.93 -25.68 10.09
CA LYS A 245 7.89 -24.77 10.57
C LYS A 245 7.81 -23.49 9.72
N LYS A 246 8.96 -22.91 9.33
CA LYS A 246 9.02 -21.75 8.44
C LYS A 246 8.47 -22.08 7.05
N GLU A 247 8.81 -23.24 6.50
CA GLU A 247 8.29 -23.69 5.20
C GLU A 247 6.76 -23.88 5.23
N MET A 248 6.23 -24.53 6.26
CA MET A 248 4.79 -24.68 6.45
C MET A 248 4.08 -23.32 6.53
N LYS A 249 4.61 -22.37 7.30
CA LYS A 249 4.06 -21.00 7.37
C LYS A 249 4.05 -20.30 6.01
N ARG A 250 5.11 -20.48 5.18
CA ARG A 250 5.15 -19.93 3.81
C ARG A 250 4.08 -20.55 2.92
N LYS A 251 3.91 -21.89 2.97
CA LYS A 251 2.86 -22.58 2.20
C LYS A 251 1.46 -22.11 2.61
N GLN A 252 1.20 -21.98 3.91
CA GLN A 252 -0.07 -21.46 4.43
C GLN A 252 -0.32 -20.02 4.02
N ALA A 253 0.70 -19.14 4.12
CA ALA A 253 0.59 -17.73 3.70
C ALA A 253 0.25 -17.60 2.21
N ASN A 254 0.85 -18.41 1.35
CA ASN A 254 0.54 -18.44 -0.07
C ASN A 254 -0.90 -18.89 -0.35
N THR A 255 -1.41 -19.87 0.39
CA THR A 255 -2.79 -20.36 0.26
C THR A 255 -3.80 -19.32 0.73
N VAL A 256 -3.53 -18.66 1.86
CA VAL A 256 -4.38 -17.58 2.40
C VAL A 256 -4.35 -16.35 1.49
N HIS A 257 -3.20 -16.00 0.93
CA HIS A 257 -3.08 -14.88 0.00
C HIS A 257 -3.86 -15.10 -1.30
N ARG A 258 -3.85 -16.33 -1.83
CA ARG A 258 -4.68 -16.70 -3.00
C ARG A 258 -6.18 -16.58 -2.71
N LYS A 259 -6.64 -16.99 -1.52
CA LYS A 259 -8.04 -16.83 -1.10
C LYS A 259 -8.44 -15.36 -0.91
N LYS A 260 -7.57 -14.53 -0.32
CA LYS A 260 -7.80 -13.09 -0.14
C LYS A 260 -7.79 -12.32 -1.46
N ASN A 261 -6.90 -12.65 -2.39
CA ASN A 261 -6.86 -12.01 -3.71
C ASN A 261 -8.09 -12.30 -4.57
N ARG A 262 -8.71 -13.47 -4.46
CA ARG A 262 -10.02 -13.75 -5.11
C ARG A 262 -11.15 -12.85 -4.59
N LYS A 263 -11.11 -12.44 -3.30
CA LYS A 263 -12.09 -11.49 -2.72
C LYS A 263 -11.73 -10.00 -2.97
N ARG A 264 -10.48 -9.68 -3.34
CA ARG A 264 -10.00 -8.30 -3.56
C ARG A 264 -10.01 -7.85 -5.03
N LEU A 265 -10.51 -8.66 -5.94
CA LEU A 265 -10.67 -8.25 -7.35
C LEU A 265 -11.72 -7.14 -7.54
N PHE A 266 -12.55 -6.91 -6.52
CA PHE A 266 -13.44 -5.76 -6.42
C PHE A 266 -13.18 -5.10 -5.07
N PRO A 267 -12.64 -3.87 -5.01
CA PRO A 267 -12.62 -3.11 -3.76
C PRO A 267 -14.07 -3.02 -3.27
N GLN A 268 -14.31 -3.45 -2.05
CA GLN A 268 -15.61 -3.22 -1.43
C GLN A 268 -15.85 -1.70 -1.41
N GLN A 269 -17.10 -1.28 -1.61
CA GLN A 269 -17.55 0.13 -1.66
C GLN A 269 -17.10 0.99 -0.45
N ASN A 270 -16.50 0.40 0.56
CA ASN A 270 -15.97 1.04 1.76
C ASN A 270 -14.45 1.27 1.72
N ASP A 271 -13.77 1.03 0.59
CA ASP A 271 -12.36 1.33 0.50
C ASP A 271 -12.17 2.83 0.31
N TYR A 272 -11.41 3.39 1.21
CA TYR A 272 -11.13 4.81 1.38
C TYR A 272 -10.62 5.43 0.06
N GLY A 273 -11.44 6.29 -0.55
CA GLY A 273 -11.09 7.04 -1.75
C GLY A 273 -12.13 7.06 -2.88
N SER A 274 -13.21 6.29 -2.80
CA SER A 274 -14.26 6.25 -3.84
C SER A 274 -15.32 7.37 -3.74
N LYS A 275 -15.34 8.14 -2.65
CA LYS A 275 -16.13 9.37 -2.58
C LYS A 275 -15.19 10.53 -2.88
N VAL A 276 -15.49 11.24 -3.98
CA VAL A 276 -14.98 12.59 -4.17
C VAL A 276 -15.22 13.31 -2.85
N ALA A 277 -14.14 13.73 -2.17
CA ALA A 277 -14.27 14.53 -0.97
C ALA A 277 -15.26 15.66 -1.29
N ALA A 278 -16.25 15.86 -0.45
CA ALA A 278 -17.04 17.08 -0.51
C ALA A 278 -16.04 18.25 -0.62
N PRO A 279 -16.33 19.28 -1.39
CA PRO A 279 -15.43 20.43 -1.44
C PRO A 279 -15.12 20.83 0.00
N ASP A 280 -13.84 21.10 0.26
CA ASP A 280 -13.43 21.59 1.58
C ASP A 280 -14.35 22.74 1.96
N MET A 281 -14.79 22.73 3.22
CA MET A 281 -15.57 23.86 3.76
C MET A 281 -14.84 25.16 3.47
N SER A 282 -15.58 26.24 3.18
CA SER A 282 -14.99 27.56 3.16
C SER A 282 -14.34 27.83 4.52
N GLN A 283 -13.32 28.70 4.58
CA GLN A 283 -12.67 29.03 5.84
C GLN A 283 -13.68 29.58 6.87
N GLU A 284 -14.66 30.34 6.41
CA GLU A 284 -15.73 30.90 7.24
C GLU A 284 -16.65 29.82 7.80
N ASP A 285 -17.09 28.89 6.98
CA ASP A 285 -17.90 27.76 7.42
C ASP A 285 -17.16 26.85 8.38
N TYR A 286 -15.84 26.65 8.18
CA TYR A 286 -15.00 25.88 9.08
C TYR A 286 -14.90 26.54 10.46
N GLU A 287 -14.62 27.86 10.53
CA GLU A 287 -14.53 28.58 11.81
C GLU A 287 -15.87 28.63 12.53
N LYS A 288 -16.98 28.76 11.78
CA LYS A 288 -18.33 28.65 12.33
C LYS A 288 -18.60 27.27 12.92
N ALA A 289 -18.35 26.20 12.17
CA ALA A 289 -18.53 24.82 12.63
C ALA A 289 -17.66 24.51 13.86
N LYS A 290 -16.43 25.02 13.91
CA LYS A 290 -15.52 24.90 15.05
C LYS A 290 -16.06 25.64 16.27
N SER A 291 -16.57 26.86 16.10
CA SER A 291 -17.18 27.63 17.17
C SER A 291 -18.41 26.94 17.73
N ASP A 292 -19.28 26.43 16.87
CA ASP A 292 -20.50 25.71 17.27
C ASP A 292 -20.16 24.39 17.98
N PHE A 293 -19.13 23.68 17.53
CA PHE A 293 -18.62 22.49 18.22
C PHE A 293 -18.08 22.82 19.63
N MET A 294 -17.31 23.91 19.78
CA MET A 294 -16.81 24.34 21.08
C MET A 294 -17.95 24.73 22.03
N LYS A 295 -18.96 25.44 21.56
CA LYS A 295 -20.16 25.75 22.37
C LYS A 295 -20.89 24.50 22.84
N ASN A 296 -20.96 23.48 21.98
CA ASN A 296 -21.54 22.18 22.35
C ASN A 296 -20.73 21.51 23.48
N LEU A 297 -19.40 21.52 23.40
CA LEU A 297 -18.53 21.00 24.47
C LEU A 297 -18.70 21.78 25.78
N GLU A 298 -18.83 23.10 25.73
CA GLU A 298 -19.10 23.93 26.91
C GLU A 298 -20.42 23.57 27.57
N SER A 299 -21.43 23.22 26.77
CA SER A 299 -22.72 22.76 27.31
C SER A 299 -22.59 21.44 28.08
N LEU A 300 -21.71 20.53 27.63
CA LEU A 300 -21.41 19.29 28.34
C LEU A 300 -20.72 19.54 29.68
N VAL A 301 -19.86 20.56 29.79
CA VAL A 301 -19.22 20.95 31.06
C VAL A 301 -20.24 21.45 32.06
N ARG A 302 -21.25 22.20 31.60
CA ARG A 302 -22.32 22.70 32.52
C ARG A 302 -23.14 21.55 33.11
N ASP A 303 -23.39 20.48 32.35
CA ASP A 303 -24.16 19.31 32.79
C ASP A 303 -23.25 18.12 33.21
N ARG A 304 -21.97 18.35 33.50
CA ARG A 304 -20.99 17.29 33.78
C ARG A 304 -21.38 16.30 34.88
N LYS A 305 -22.04 16.77 35.93
CA LYS A 305 -22.53 15.92 37.04
C LYS A 305 -23.66 15.02 36.58
N GLY A 306 -24.64 15.58 35.85
CA GLY A 306 -25.74 14.80 35.27
C GLY A 306 -25.26 13.77 34.27
N ILE A 307 -24.28 14.12 33.43
CA ILE A 307 -23.66 13.17 32.49
C ILE A 307 -22.99 12.02 33.28
N GLN A 308 -22.23 12.31 34.33
CA GLN A 308 -21.59 11.28 35.13
C GLN A 308 -22.61 10.31 35.74
N GLU A 309 -23.70 10.79 36.27
CA GLU A 309 -24.77 9.98 36.88
C GLU A 309 -25.51 9.13 35.85
N ARG A 310 -25.86 9.70 34.69
CA ARG A 310 -26.62 9.00 33.64
C ARG A 310 -25.77 7.98 32.86
N THR A 311 -24.48 8.08 32.91
CA THR A 311 -23.55 7.26 32.12
C THR A 311 -22.81 6.20 32.94
N THR A 312 -23.21 5.91 34.16
CA THR A 312 -22.59 4.90 35.05
C THR A 312 -22.55 3.53 34.44
N ARG A 313 -23.56 3.14 33.65
CA ARG A 313 -23.57 1.87 32.90
C ARG A 313 -22.63 1.82 31.70
N GLN A 314 -21.85 2.87 31.47
CA GLN A 314 -20.80 2.96 30.44
C GLN A 314 -21.25 2.41 29.07
N LYS A 315 -20.74 1.25 28.65
CA LYS A 315 -20.98 0.67 27.31
C LYS A 315 -22.44 0.39 26.99
N GLU A 316 -23.29 0.27 27.98
CA GLU A 316 -24.74 0.03 27.84
C GLU A 316 -25.52 1.34 27.64
N SER A 317 -24.90 2.49 27.97
CA SER A 317 -25.49 3.80 27.78
C SER A 317 -25.20 4.33 26.36
N SER A 318 -26.25 4.63 25.60
CA SER A 318 -26.12 5.28 24.27
C SER A 318 -25.52 6.68 24.40
N GLU A 319 -25.91 7.42 25.47
CA GLU A 319 -25.38 8.75 25.77
C GLU A 319 -23.85 8.71 26.03
N TRP A 320 -23.38 7.71 26.75
CA TRP A 320 -21.95 7.50 26.97
C TRP A 320 -21.19 7.28 25.67
N LEU A 321 -21.75 6.46 24.76
CA LEU A 321 -21.13 6.18 23.46
C LEU A 321 -21.05 7.43 22.58
N GLU A 322 -22.06 8.28 22.60
CA GLU A 322 -22.13 9.51 21.79
C GLU A 322 -21.20 10.58 22.32
N ILE A 323 -21.27 10.90 23.61
CA ILE A 323 -20.44 11.95 24.23
C ILE A 323 -18.97 11.55 24.12
N ARG A 324 -18.65 10.28 24.32
CA ARG A 324 -17.26 9.78 24.19
C ARG A 324 -16.65 9.94 22.80
N LYS A 325 -17.45 10.03 21.74
CA LYS A 325 -16.97 10.35 20.39
C LYS A 325 -16.48 11.79 20.27
N LEU A 326 -17.04 12.68 21.04
CA LEU A 326 -16.71 14.10 21.05
C LEU A 326 -15.49 14.42 21.89
N LEU A 327 -15.10 13.52 22.83
CA LEU A 327 -14.05 13.75 23.81
C LEU A 327 -12.77 13.00 23.48
N LEU A 328 -11.64 13.61 23.79
CA LEU A 328 -10.34 12.95 23.83
C LEU A 328 -10.20 12.18 25.16
N THR A 329 -10.31 10.87 25.08
CA THR A 329 -10.22 10.01 26.27
C THR A 329 -8.77 9.65 26.62
N ALA A 330 -8.51 9.29 27.88
CA ALA A 330 -7.19 8.91 28.40
C ALA A 330 -6.49 7.86 27.52
N SER A 331 -7.23 6.87 27.01
CA SER A 331 -6.71 5.82 26.10
C SER A 331 -6.14 6.36 24.78
N ASN A 332 -6.61 7.51 24.31
CA ASN A 332 -6.19 8.13 23.06
C ASN A 332 -5.18 9.27 23.29
N PHE A 333 -5.11 9.82 24.50
CA PHE A 333 -4.29 10.98 24.84
C PHE A 333 -2.82 10.80 24.47
N GLY A 334 -2.20 9.69 24.88
CA GLY A 334 -0.82 9.39 24.55
C GLY A 334 -0.54 9.25 23.05
N ALA A 335 -1.51 8.78 22.25
CA ALA A 335 -1.40 8.68 20.82
C ALA A 335 -1.43 10.07 20.15
N VAL A 336 -2.24 10.98 20.67
CA VAL A 336 -2.34 12.36 20.18
C VAL A 336 -1.05 13.13 20.48
N VAL A 337 -0.59 13.12 21.75
CA VAL A 337 0.61 13.86 22.19
C VAL A 337 1.88 13.38 21.46
N LYS A 338 2.03 12.08 21.24
CA LYS A 338 3.20 11.53 20.53
C LYS A 338 3.18 11.74 19.02
N ARG A 339 2.06 12.16 18.44
CA ARG A 339 1.91 12.27 16.98
C ARG A 339 2.48 13.57 16.45
N LYS A 340 3.48 13.47 15.55
CA LYS A 340 4.12 14.63 14.91
C LYS A 340 3.67 14.87 13.45
N LYS A 341 3.18 13.83 12.75
CA LYS A 341 2.79 13.87 11.33
C LYS A 341 1.63 12.90 11.07
N ASN A 342 0.93 13.07 9.94
CA ASN A 342 -0.16 12.18 9.49
C ASN A 342 -1.32 12.07 10.49
N PHE A 343 -1.88 13.20 10.88
CA PHE A 343 -3.00 13.27 11.85
C PHE A 343 -4.27 12.61 11.33
N HIS A 344 -4.48 12.56 10.02
CA HIS A 344 -5.68 12.01 9.40
C HIS A 344 -5.99 10.56 9.84
N SER A 345 -4.99 9.68 9.84
CA SER A 345 -5.17 8.29 10.29
C SER A 345 -5.45 8.18 11.78
N LEU A 346 -4.91 9.10 12.59
CA LEU A 346 -5.15 9.16 14.03
C LEU A 346 -6.59 9.60 14.32
N VAL A 347 -7.04 10.69 13.69
CA VAL A 347 -8.42 11.18 13.79
C VAL A 347 -9.42 10.11 13.37
N LYS A 348 -9.15 9.42 12.24
CA LYS A 348 -9.98 8.30 11.80
C LYS A 348 -10.09 7.20 12.86
N ASN A 349 -8.98 6.82 13.49
CA ASN A 349 -8.97 5.76 14.51
C ASN A 349 -9.67 6.18 15.80
N ILE A 350 -9.70 7.49 16.12
CA ILE A 350 -10.40 8.02 17.28
C ILE A 350 -11.92 8.07 17.02
N LEU A 351 -12.32 8.61 15.87
CA LEU A 351 -13.74 8.81 15.52
C LEU A 351 -14.44 7.51 15.10
N TYR A 352 -13.74 6.60 14.43
CA TYR A 352 -14.31 5.38 13.85
C TYR A 352 -13.63 4.14 14.43
N LYS A 353 -13.95 3.84 15.70
CA LYS A 353 -13.43 2.63 16.36
C LYS A 353 -14.02 1.37 15.72
N SER A 354 -13.16 0.43 15.35
CA SER A 354 -13.58 -0.90 14.95
C SER A 354 -14.04 -1.71 16.18
N ASN A 355 -15.06 -2.54 16.00
CA ASN A 355 -15.46 -3.48 17.04
C ASN A 355 -14.36 -4.55 17.21
N LEU A 356 -13.73 -4.59 18.37
CA LEU A 356 -12.63 -5.49 18.72
C LEU A 356 -13.10 -6.67 19.57
N SER A 357 -14.38 -6.83 19.87
CA SER A 357 -14.93 -7.89 20.72
C SER A 357 -14.64 -9.31 20.24
N SER A 358 -14.40 -9.49 18.94
CA SER A 358 -14.02 -10.77 18.33
C SER A 358 -12.55 -11.17 18.51
N ILE A 359 -11.72 -10.27 19.07
CA ILE A 359 -10.31 -10.56 19.34
C ILE A 359 -10.20 -11.31 20.67
N ALA A 360 -9.61 -12.51 20.65
CA ALA A 360 -9.54 -13.41 21.79
C ALA A 360 -9.02 -12.75 23.09
N SER A 361 -7.98 -11.90 23.00
CA SER A 361 -7.44 -11.19 24.16
C SER A 361 -8.40 -10.14 24.73
N VAL A 362 -9.15 -9.45 23.87
CA VAL A 362 -10.15 -8.46 24.29
C VAL A 362 -11.36 -9.16 24.92
N ALA A 363 -11.84 -10.24 24.30
CA ALA A 363 -12.92 -11.04 24.84
C ALA A 363 -12.56 -11.64 26.20
N HIS A 364 -11.32 -12.12 26.37
CA HIS A 364 -10.81 -12.61 27.66
C HIS A 364 -10.80 -11.49 28.70
N GLY A 365 -10.33 -10.29 28.36
CA GLY A 365 -10.34 -9.13 29.27
C GLY A 365 -11.75 -8.80 29.74
N ILE A 366 -12.70 -8.64 28.82
CA ILE A 366 -14.11 -8.34 29.14
C ILE A 366 -14.73 -9.40 30.06
N LYS A 367 -14.46 -10.68 29.80
CA LYS A 367 -15.01 -11.79 30.59
C LYS A 367 -14.47 -11.82 32.01
N ASN A 368 -13.20 -11.44 32.21
CA ASN A 368 -12.52 -11.57 33.50
C ASN A 368 -12.49 -10.26 34.30
N GLU A 369 -12.89 -9.13 33.73
CA GLU A 369 -12.96 -7.83 34.40
C GLU A 369 -13.76 -7.87 35.70
N PRO A 370 -14.98 -8.45 35.79
CA PRO A 370 -15.74 -8.54 37.03
C PRO A 370 -15.03 -9.33 38.12
N PHE A 371 -14.34 -10.42 37.77
CA PHE A 371 -13.58 -11.24 38.72
C PHE A 371 -12.37 -10.48 39.27
N ALA A 372 -11.69 -9.72 38.42
CA ALA A 372 -10.56 -8.89 38.84
C ALA A 372 -11.00 -7.78 39.78
N LEU A 373 -12.12 -7.11 39.54
CA LEU A 373 -12.69 -6.10 40.42
C LEU A 373 -13.08 -6.67 41.77
N GLN A 374 -13.73 -7.84 41.81
CA GLN A 374 -14.09 -8.53 43.03
C GLN A 374 -12.84 -8.92 43.85
N GLN A 375 -11.81 -9.43 43.17
CA GLN A 375 -10.54 -9.77 43.83
C GLN A 375 -9.86 -8.53 44.39
N LEU A 376 -9.81 -7.43 43.65
CA LEU A 376 -9.24 -6.16 44.11
C LEU A 376 -9.98 -5.63 45.34
N ALA A 377 -11.32 -5.60 45.30
CA ALA A 377 -12.14 -5.18 46.43
C ALA A 377 -11.85 -5.99 47.71
N SER A 378 -11.66 -7.32 47.56
CA SER A 378 -11.35 -8.23 48.67
C SER A 378 -9.93 -8.03 49.21
N GLN A 379 -8.94 -7.82 48.33
CA GLN A 379 -7.52 -7.68 48.68
C GLN A 379 -7.23 -6.36 49.38
N GLU A 380 -7.80 -5.28 48.86
CA GLU A 380 -7.55 -3.92 49.36
C GLU A 380 -8.59 -3.47 50.41
N ASN A 381 -9.61 -4.30 50.66
CA ASN A 381 -10.74 -3.99 51.57
C ASN A 381 -11.42 -2.66 51.22
N VAL A 382 -11.66 -2.43 49.93
CA VAL A 382 -12.29 -1.21 49.42
C VAL A 382 -13.60 -1.52 48.71
N VAL A 383 -14.51 -0.55 48.69
CA VAL A 383 -15.73 -0.61 47.88
C VAL A 383 -15.41 0.02 46.55
N ILE A 384 -15.66 -0.74 45.46
CA ILE A 384 -15.45 -0.26 44.10
C ILE A 384 -16.81 0.21 43.57
N GLU A 385 -16.92 1.46 43.23
CA GLU A 385 -18.12 2.06 42.65
C GLU A 385 -17.93 2.25 41.14
N GLU A 386 -18.95 1.91 40.34
CA GLU A 386 -18.98 2.20 38.93
C GLU A 386 -19.13 3.71 38.73
N CYS A 387 -18.23 4.30 37.92
CA CYS A 387 -18.34 5.69 37.58
C CYS A 387 -18.73 5.92 36.15
N GLY A 388 -19.46 7.01 35.90
CA GLY A 388 -19.83 7.44 34.53
C GLY A 388 -18.72 8.21 33.84
N LEU A 389 -19.07 8.88 32.75
CA LEU A 389 -18.16 9.67 31.94
C LEU A 389 -17.87 11.01 32.66
N TYR A 390 -16.63 11.26 32.95
CA TYR A 390 -16.15 12.50 33.51
C TYR A 390 -15.70 13.45 32.41
N VAL A 391 -16.18 14.69 32.43
CA VAL A 391 -15.76 15.77 31.53
C VAL A 391 -14.94 16.78 32.31
N ASP A 392 -13.75 17.11 31.81
CA ASP A 392 -12.87 18.04 32.44
C ASP A 392 -13.43 19.47 32.42
N PRO A 393 -13.48 20.20 33.54
CA PRO A 393 -14.05 21.53 33.65
C PRO A 393 -13.25 22.60 32.87
N ASP A 394 -11.94 22.47 32.84
CA ASP A 394 -11.03 23.47 32.27
C ASP A 394 -10.75 23.16 30.77
N CYS A 395 -10.79 21.87 30.44
CA CYS A 395 -10.56 21.40 29.07
C CYS A 395 -11.77 20.58 28.54
N PRO A 396 -12.83 21.24 28.03
CA PRO A 396 -14.10 20.61 27.66
C PRO A 396 -14.01 19.44 26.69
N TYR A 397 -12.92 19.31 25.97
CA TYR A 397 -12.64 18.22 25.02
C TYR A 397 -11.94 17.01 25.63
N ILE A 398 -11.61 17.02 26.93
CA ILE A 398 -11.00 15.90 27.65
C ILE A 398 -12.04 15.20 28.50
N GLY A 399 -12.01 13.86 28.48
CA GLY A 399 -12.88 13.05 29.32
C GLY A 399 -12.24 11.76 29.77
N ALA A 400 -12.73 11.23 30.89
CA ALA A 400 -12.29 9.96 31.47
C ALA A 400 -13.49 9.12 31.93
N THR A 401 -13.30 7.81 32.06
CA THR A 401 -14.23 6.83 32.66
C THR A 401 -13.47 5.94 33.60
#